data_bf19586992a01dc01154d6312be7e219
#
_entry.id   bf19586992a01dc01154d6312be7e219
#
_cell.length_a   1.000
_cell.length_b   1.000
_cell.length_c   1.000
_cell.angle_alpha   90.00
_cell.angle_beta   90.00
_cell.angle_gamma   90.00
#
_symmetry.space_group_name_H-M   'P 1'
#
loop_
_entity.id
_entity.type
_entity.pdbx_description
1 polymer ?
#
loop_
_entity_poly.entity_id
_entity_poly.type
_entity_poly.pdbx_seq_one_letter_code
_entity_poly.pdbx_strand_id
1 'polypeptide(L)'
;MRHGYTTGACAAAMTKAALQALVVGKVPDEVTIYLPVGQYATFKVTSFEVSEGRVMCETIKDAGDDPDATHQARIQSTVMFSKEKGIHLDGGVGVGRVTKAGLPVPVGQAAINPVPRKMIFGVVQEVIEKYKLDCGIEVVISVPDGEEIAEKTLNGRLGIIGGISILGTRGTVVPFSSSAYMASIVQAINVAKESGCEHLVITTGGRSEKYAMQQYPHLPEEAFIEMGDFVGFTLKNIARKKIPRVSLVGMMGKFSKVAQGVMMVHSKSAPISFEFLAGIANKVGVDEAMQREILQANTASQVGEMLQGNEAFFAALCKNCCYYALNHMNTDMKVSTTLYAMNGDCLGKAENIDKLDEDDWYRG
;
A
#
# COMPACT_ATOMS: atom_id res chain seq x y z
N MET A 1 -3.09 -8.07 -20.03
CA MET A 1 -2.21 -7.07 -19.39
C MET A 1 -0.81 -7.64 -19.32
N ARG A 2 0.18 -6.87 -19.75
CA ARG A 2 1.60 -7.25 -19.80
C ARG A 2 2.20 -7.09 -18.40
N HIS A 3 2.87 -8.12 -17.92
CA HIS A 3 3.64 -8.05 -16.67
C HIS A 3 4.93 -7.26 -16.88
N GLY A 4 5.41 -6.67 -15.82
CA GLY A 4 6.71 -5.98 -15.77
C GLY A 4 7.66 -6.60 -14.76
N TYR A 5 8.72 -5.89 -14.43
CA TYR A 5 9.73 -6.29 -13.47
C TYR A 5 9.83 -5.32 -12.29
N THR A 6 10.16 -5.85 -11.12
CA THR A 6 10.29 -5.06 -9.89
C THR A 6 11.63 -4.32 -9.83
N THR A 7 11.70 -3.26 -9.00
CA THR A 7 12.98 -2.57 -8.71
C THR A 7 14.04 -3.56 -8.19
N GLY A 8 13.63 -4.56 -7.39
CA GLY A 8 14.53 -5.60 -6.88
C GLY A 8 15.10 -6.50 -7.97
N ALA A 9 14.30 -6.87 -8.98
CA ALA A 9 14.77 -7.68 -10.11
C ALA A 9 15.78 -6.90 -10.97
N CYS A 10 15.47 -5.62 -11.27
CA CYS A 10 16.38 -4.75 -12.00
C CYS A 10 17.71 -4.57 -11.25
N ALA A 11 17.66 -4.31 -9.94
CA ALA A 11 18.85 -4.17 -9.09
C ALA A 11 19.72 -5.43 -9.09
N ALA A 12 19.12 -6.61 -8.91
CA ALA A 12 19.83 -7.87 -8.96
C ALA A 12 20.48 -8.15 -10.33
N ALA A 13 19.76 -7.87 -11.42
CA ALA A 13 20.27 -8.02 -12.77
C ALA A 13 21.48 -7.11 -13.02
N MET A 14 21.38 -5.84 -12.65
CA MET A 14 22.51 -4.90 -12.82
C MET A 14 23.68 -5.20 -11.90
N THR A 15 23.45 -5.75 -10.70
CA THR A 15 24.51 -6.25 -9.84
C THR A 15 25.28 -7.41 -10.50
N LYS A 16 24.56 -8.38 -11.09
CA LYS A 16 25.20 -9.48 -11.83
C LYS A 16 26.00 -8.96 -13.03
N ALA A 17 25.45 -8.05 -13.81
CA ALA A 17 26.14 -7.46 -14.96
C ALA A 17 27.42 -6.72 -14.57
N ALA A 18 27.32 -5.85 -13.54
CA ALA A 18 28.45 -5.07 -13.05
C ALA A 18 29.57 -5.94 -12.47
N LEU A 19 29.21 -6.96 -11.67
CA LEU A 19 30.21 -7.87 -11.09
C LEU A 19 30.88 -8.76 -12.16
N GLN A 20 30.11 -9.26 -13.14
CA GLN A 20 30.70 -9.98 -14.27
C GLN A 20 31.66 -9.08 -15.06
N ALA A 21 31.28 -7.84 -15.33
CA ALA A 21 32.12 -6.88 -16.03
C ALA A 21 33.41 -6.56 -15.25
N LEU A 22 33.30 -6.41 -13.92
CA LEU A 22 34.45 -6.16 -13.05
C LEU A 22 35.48 -7.31 -13.07
N VAL A 23 34.99 -8.56 -13.20
CA VAL A 23 35.85 -9.76 -13.23
C VAL A 23 36.43 -10.00 -14.63
N VAL A 24 35.60 -9.85 -15.68
CA VAL A 24 35.95 -10.22 -17.06
C VAL A 24 36.56 -9.04 -17.85
N GLY A 25 36.37 -7.82 -17.40
CA GLY A 25 36.83 -6.61 -18.09
C GLY A 25 35.94 -6.18 -19.26
N LYS A 26 34.75 -6.78 -19.42
CA LYS A 26 33.80 -6.42 -20.50
C LYS A 26 32.38 -6.40 -19.97
N VAL A 27 31.68 -5.30 -20.21
CA VAL A 27 30.27 -5.15 -19.85
C VAL A 27 29.39 -5.96 -20.82
N PRO A 28 28.48 -6.82 -20.33
CA PRO A 28 27.55 -7.52 -21.20
C PRO A 28 26.43 -6.60 -21.68
N ASP A 29 25.92 -6.82 -22.89
CA ASP A 29 24.76 -6.07 -23.43
C ASP A 29 23.46 -6.40 -22.69
N GLU A 30 23.36 -7.65 -22.21
CA GLU A 30 22.22 -8.14 -21.44
C GLU A 30 22.65 -9.20 -20.41
N VAL A 31 21.82 -9.39 -19.38
CA VAL A 31 22.08 -10.36 -18.32
C VAL A 31 20.80 -11.09 -17.95
N THR A 32 20.90 -12.40 -17.74
CA THR A 32 19.79 -13.26 -17.31
C THR A 32 19.92 -13.63 -15.84
N ILE A 33 18.83 -13.47 -15.08
CA ILE A 33 18.72 -13.89 -13.68
C ILE A 33 17.51 -14.79 -13.47
N TYR A 34 17.55 -15.60 -12.42
CA TYR A 34 16.41 -16.39 -11.98
C TYR A 34 15.57 -15.60 -10.98
N LEU A 35 14.26 -15.47 -11.24
CA LEU A 35 13.35 -14.70 -10.41
C LEU A 35 12.68 -15.58 -9.34
N PRO A 36 12.29 -15.02 -8.18
CA PRO A 36 11.58 -15.75 -7.13
C PRO A 36 10.26 -16.40 -7.59
N VAL A 37 9.66 -15.89 -8.66
CA VAL A 37 8.45 -16.46 -9.26
C VAL A 37 8.70 -17.80 -9.98
N GLY A 38 9.97 -18.24 -10.09
CA GLY A 38 10.33 -19.52 -10.67
C GLY A 38 10.63 -19.50 -12.18
N GLN A 39 11.05 -18.35 -12.73
CA GLN A 39 11.39 -18.21 -14.15
C GLN A 39 12.64 -17.40 -14.37
N TYR A 40 13.30 -17.59 -15.50
CA TYR A 40 14.39 -16.73 -15.94
C TYR A 40 13.85 -15.45 -16.59
N ALA A 41 14.58 -14.35 -16.40
CA ALA A 41 14.30 -13.08 -17.06
C ALA A 41 15.62 -12.43 -17.50
N THR A 42 15.59 -11.82 -18.69
CA THR A 42 16.74 -11.14 -19.28
C THR A 42 16.53 -9.64 -19.24
N PHE A 43 17.56 -8.93 -18.81
CA PHE A 43 17.57 -7.47 -18.65
C PHE A 43 18.67 -6.88 -19.52
N LYS A 44 18.36 -5.84 -20.27
CA LYS A 44 19.34 -5.08 -21.06
C LYS A 44 20.12 -4.15 -20.13
N VAL A 45 21.41 -4.03 -20.37
CA VAL A 45 22.26 -2.97 -19.81
C VAL A 45 22.11 -1.75 -20.70
N THR A 46 21.46 -0.69 -20.21
CA THR A 46 21.17 0.52 -20.99
C THR A 46 22.27 1.57 -20.90
N SER A 47 23.03 1.55 -19.80
CA SER A 47 24.19 2.42 -19.57
C SER A 47 25.15 1.74 -18.60
N PHE A 48 26.43 2.15 -18.64
CA PHE A 48 27.44 1.69 -17.70
C PHE A 48 28.56 2.69 -17.55
N GLU A 49 29.25 2.61 -16.43
CA GLU A 49 30.51 3.32 -16.17
C GLU A 49 31.55 2.33 -15.65
N VAL A 50 32.75 2.40 -16.21
CA VAL A 50 33.90 1.59 -15.79
C VAL A 50 34.99 2.53 -15.31
N SER A 51 35.43 2.35 -14.07
CA SER A 51 36.57 3.06 -13.50
C SER A 51 37.47 2.08 -12.76
N GLU A 52 38.66 2.51 -12.34
CA GLU A 52 39.60 1.63 -11.65
C GLU A 52 38.97 0.99 -10.40
N GLY A 53 38.87 -0.35 -10.43
CA GLY A 53 38.31 -1.15 -9.32
C GLY A 53 36.79 -1.08 -9.13
N ARG A 54 36.05 -0.40 -10.01
CA ARG A 54 34.61 -0.20 -9.88
C ARG A 54 33.89 -0.26 -11.22
N VAL A 55 32.73 -0.95 -11.27
CA VAL A 55 31.83 -0.95 -12.42
C VAL A 55 30.42 -0.61 -11.95
N MET A 56 29.76 0.29 -12.66
CA MET A 56 28.33 0.58 -12.54
C MET A 56 27.62 0.09 -13.81
N CYS A 57 26.50 -0.61 -13.66
CA CYS A 57 25.57 -0.94 -14.74
C CYS A 57 24.17 -0.40 -14.42
N GLU A 58 23.45 -0.01 -15.46
CA GLU A 58 22.11 0.57 -15.37
C GLU A 58 21.14 -0.15 -16.30
N THR A 59 19.88 -0.26 -15.86
CA THR A 59 18.75 -0.64 -16.70
C THR A 59 17.55 0.28 -16.44
N ILE A 60 16.68 0.42 -17.44
CA ILE A 60 15.41 1.14 -17.31
C ILE A 60 14.33 0.15 -16.88
N LYS A 61 13.68 0.41 -15.74
CA LYS A 61 12.62 -0.44 -15.23
C LYS A 61 11.38 -0.38 -16.11
N ASP A 62 10.91 -1.53 -16.57
CA ASP A 62 9.64 -1.71 -17.24
C ASP A 62 8.63 -2.36 -16.26
N ALA A 63 7.60 -1.60 -15.86
CA ALA A 63 6.56 -2.09 -14.96
C ALA A 63 5.40 -2.81 -15.69
N GLY A 64 5.48 -2.98 -17.01
CA GLY A 64 4.37 -3.51 -17.80
C GLY A 64 3.21 -2.53 -17.91
N ASP A 65 1.99 -3.04 -17.79
CA ASP A 65 0.77 -2.23 -17.84
C ASP A 65 0.33 -1.70 -16.46
N ASP A 66 1.17 -1.87 -15.42
CA ASP A 66 0.89 -1.35 -14.07
C ASP A 66 1.16 0.15 -13.99
N PRO A 67 0.29 0.96 -13.36
CA PRO A 67 0.53 2.38 -13.12
C PRO A 67 1.52 2.63 -11.97
N ASP A 68 2.63 1.92 -11.98
CA ASP A 68 3.70 1.97 -10.98
C ASP A 68 4.49 3.28 -11.09
N ALA A 69 4.62 4.02 -10.00
CA ALA A 69 5.37 5.27 -9.94
C ALA A 69 6.85 5.09 -10.37
N THR A 70 7.40 3.88 -10.22
CA THR A 70 8.78 3.55 -10.61
C THR A 70 8.90 3.04 -12.06
N HIS A 71 7.81 3.11 -12.86
CA HIS A 71 7.91 2.81 -14.30
C HIS A 71 8.90 3.80 -14.97
N GLN A 72 9.78 3.27 -15.83
CA GLN A 72 10.87 4.01 -16.48
C GLN A 72 11.97 4.56 -15.53
N ALA A 73 11.95 4.20 -14.24
CA ALA A 73 13.05 4.54 -13.34
C ALA A 73 14.38 3.89 -13.81
N ARG A 74 15.45 4.63 -13.70
CA ARG A 74 16.83 4.16 -13.96
C ARG A 74 17.33 3.44 -12.71
N ILE A 75 17.55 2.14 -12.81
CA ILE A 75 18.05 1.32 -11.69
C ILE A 75 19.52 1.00 -11.95
N GLN A 76 20.37 1.47 -11.07
CA GLN A 76 21.82 1.33 -11.14
C GLN A 76 22.33 0.39 -10.06
N SER A 77 23.35 -0.39 -10.36
CA SER A 77 24.14 -1.12 -9.39
C SER A 77 25.62 -0.85 -9.62
N THR A 78 26.30 -0.32 -8.62
CA THR A 78 27.75 -0.13 -8.60
C THR A 78 28.37 -1.24 -7.79
N VAL A 79 29.35 -1.93 -8.36
CA VAL A 79 30.05 -3.06 -7.70
C VAL A 79 31.54 -2.80 -7.68
N MET A 80 32.17 -3.12 -6.55
CA MET A 80 33.61 -3.04 -6.36
C MET A 80 34.12 -4.19 -5.48
N PHE A 81 35.40 -4.51 -5.61
CA PHE A 81 36.04 -5.45 -4.70
C PHE A 81 36.29 -4.81 -3.34
N SER A 82 36.08 -5.58 -2.27
CA SER A 82 36.34 -5.16 -0.90
C SER A 82 37.46 -5.97 -0.28
N LYS A 83 38.25 -5.34 0.59
CA LYS A 83 39.23 -6.05 1.44
C LYS A 83 38.56 -6.83 2.56
N GLU A 84 37.41 -6.38 2.98
CA GLU A 84 36.57 -7.04 3.97
C GLU A 84 35.80 -8.18 3.32
N LYS A 85 35.97 -9.42 3.80
CA LYS A 85 35.33 -10.62 3.27
C LYS A 85 33.80 -10.50 3.40
N GLY A 86 33.08 -11.09 2.46
CA GLY A 86 31.62 -11.12 2.44
C GLY A 86 30.98 -10.20 1.39
N ILE A 87 29.67 -10.07 1.45
CA ILE A 87 28.86 -9.24 0.55
C ILE A 87 28.30 -8.06 1.36
N HIS A 88 28.71 -6.86 1.00
CA HIS A 88 28.28 -5.63 1.63
C HIS A 88 27.32 -4.90 0.68
N LEU A 89 26.06 -4.72 1.10
CA LEU A 89 24.99 -4.11 0.28
C LEU A 89 24.45 -2.87 0.98
N ASP A 90 24.49 -1.74 0.29
CA ASP A 90 23.86 -0.51 0.74
C ASP A 90 23.10 0.21 -0.41
N GLY A 91 22.36 1.26 -0.07
CA GLY A 91 21.69 2.17 -0.97
C GLY A 91 22.51 3.46 -1.17
N GLY A 92 22.64 3.86 -2.43
CA GLY A 92 23.20 5.13 -2.85
C GLY A 92 22.10 6.17 -3.15
N VAL A 93 22.39 7.04 -4.11
CA VAL A 93 21.49 8.13 -4.52
C VAL A 93 20.10 7.59 -4.88
N GLY A 94 19.05 8.22 -4.33
CA GLY A 94 17.65 7.93 -4.63
C GLY A 94 17.12 6.59 -4.12
N VAL A 95 17.90 5.84 -3.34
CA VAL A 95 17.41 4.73 -2.52
C VAL A 95 17.20 5.24 -1.11
N GLY A 96 15.94 5.17 -0.63
CA GLY A 96 15.58 5.73 0.67
C GLY A 96 16.21 4.99 1.84
N ARG A 97 16.29 5.68 2.99
CA ARG A 97 16.67 5.09 4.27
C ARG A 97 15.46 4.98 5.19
N VAL A 98 15.38 3.88 5.89
CA VAL A 98 14.31 3.61 6.84
C VAL A 98 14.56 4.42 8.13
N THR A 99 13.58 5.24 8.52
CA THR A 99 13.64 6.07 9.73
C THR A 99 12.60 5.71 10.77
N LYS A 100 11.56 4.92 10.40
CA LYS A 100 10.51 4.45 11.31
C LYS A 100 10.52 2.93 11.41
N ALA A 101 10.24 2.40 12.59
CA ALA A 101 10.06 0.97 12.81
C ALA A 101 8.75 0.46 12.15
N GLY A 102 8.60 -0.86 12.04
CA GLY A 102 7.40 -1.50 11.47
C GLY A 102 7.55 -1.97 10.02
N LEU A 103 8.62 -1.58 9.34
CA LEU A 103 8.99 -2.08 8.02
C LEU A 103 9.85 -3.37 8.12
N PRO A 104 9.92 -4.18 7.04
CA PRO A 104 10.78 -5.38 7.03
C PRO A 104 12.28 -5.09 7.10
N VAL A 105 12.67 -3.83 6.91
CA VAL A 105 14.05 -3.35 6.94
C VAL A 105 14.27 -2.58 8.23
N PRO A 106 15.33 -2.84 8.99
CA PRO A 106 15.65 -2.11 10.22
C PRO A 106 15.87 -0.60 10.00
N VAL A 107 15.55 0.19 11.03
CA VAL A 107 15.84 1.63 11.05
C VAL A 107 17.32 1.90 10.81
N GLY A 108 17.63 2.91 10.02
CA GLY A 108 18.98 3.31 9.62
C GLY A 108 19.54 2.60 8.37
N GLN A 109 18.93 1.49 7.94
CA GLN A 109 19.36 0.78 6.74
C GLN A 109 18.71 1.34 5.47
N ALA A 110 19.36 1.11 4.31
CA ALA A 110 18.79 1.38 3.01
C ALA A 110 17.52 0.55 2.80
N ALA A 111 16.49 1.16 2.22
CA ALA A 111 15.18 0.56 1.98
C ALA A 111 15.24 -0.51 0.86
N ILE A 112 16.09 -1.50 1.04
CA ILE A 112 16.24 -2.69 0.19
C ILE A 112 15.57 -3.85 0.91
N ASN A 113 14.39 -4.24 0.46
CA ASN A 113 13.57 -5.25 1.13
C ASN A 113 14.22 -6.64 1.14
N PRO A 114 13.82 -7.56 2.04
CA PRO A 114 14.48 -8.86 2.22
C PRO A 114 14.59 -9.71 0.95
N VAL A 115 13.55 -9.75 0.10
CA VAL A 115 13.59 -10.55 -1.13
C VAL A 115 14.55 -9.96 -2.16
N PRO A 116 14.52 -8.67 -2.53
CA PRO A 116 15.57 -8.04 -3.34
C PRO A 116 16.98 -8.23 -2.79
N ARG A 117 17.17 -8.07 -1.48
CA ARG A 117 18.47 -8.33 -0.82
C ARG A 117 18.94 -9.76 -1.06
N LYS A 118 18.05 -10.75 -0.90
CA LYS A 118 18.36 -12.16 -1.18
C LYS A 118 18.69 -12.39 -2.65
N MET A 119 17.97 -11.75 -3.58
CA MET A 119 18.25 -11.85 -5.01
C MET A 119 19.63 -11.29 -5.35
N ILE A 120 19.98 -10.11 -4.83
CA ILE A 120 21.28 -9.48 -5.04
C ILE A 120 22.40 -10.37 -4.48
N PHE A 121 22.26 -10.87 -3.26
CA PHE A 121 23.24 -11.79 -2.67
C PHE A 121 23.38 -13.08 -3.49
N GLY A 122 22.28 -13.63 -3.98
CA GLY A 122 22.28 -14.84 -4.80
C GLY A 122 23.06 -14.67 -6.11
N VAL A 123 22.85 -13.58 -6.84
CA VAL A 123 23.59 -13.33 -8.08
C VAL A 123 25.08 -13.02 -7.83
N VAL A 124 25.41 -12.35 -6.73
CA VAL A 124 26.82 -12.15 -6.33
C VAL A 124 27.48 -13.47 -6.01
N GLN A 125 26.82 -14.32 -5.23
CA GLN A 125 27.34 -15.64 -4.88
C GLN A 125 27.54 -16.53 -6.11
N GLU A 126 26.60 -16.53 -7.07
CA GLU A 126 26.72 -17.22 -8.36
C GLU A 126 28.01 -16.81 -9.11
N VAL A 127 28.30 -15.51 -9.15
CA VAL A 127 29.50 -15.00 -9.84
C VAL A 127 30.77 -15.34 -9.05
N ILE A 128 30.77 -15.22 -7.72
CA ILE A 128 31.89 -15.62 -6.85
C ILE A 128 32.24 -17.07 -7.11
N GLU A 129 31.27 -17.98 -7.09
CA GLU A 129 31.51 -19.43 -7.30
C GLU A 129 31.99 -19.72 -8.72
N LYS A 130 31.40 -19.11 -9.73
CA LYS A 130 31.77 -19.30 -11.14
C LYS A 130 33.22 -18.92 -11.42
N TYR A 131 33.68 -17.81 -10.85
CA TYR A 131 35.01 -17.27 -11.11
C TYR A 131 36.00 -17.53 -9.98
N LYS A 132 35.60 -18.24 -8.92
CA LYS A 132 36.40 -18.61 -7.75
C LYS A 132 37.05 -17.37 -7.09
N LEU A 133 36.26 -16.34 -6.86
CA LEU A 133 36.76 -15.11 -6.25
C LEU A 133 37.02 -15.32 -4.76
N ASP A 134 38.18 -14.84 -4.27
CA ASP A 134 38.56 -14.88 -2.86
C ASP A 134 38.70 -13.47 -2.29
N CYS A 135 37.68 -12.63 -2.50
CA CYS A 135 37.60 -11.25 -2.00
C CYS A 135 36.18 -10.92 -1.53
N GLY A 136 36.02 -9.83 -0.80
CA GLY A 136 34.70 -9.26 -0.51
C GLY A 136 34.15 -8.50 -1.71
N ILE A 137 32.86 -8.36 -1.75
CA ILE A 137 32.14 -7.61 -2.79
C ILE A 137 31.30 -6.53 -2.12
N GLU A 138 31.49 -5.30 -2.53
CA GLU A 138 30.66 -4.18 -2.14
C GLU A 138 29.69 -3.84 -3.29
N VAL A 139 28.41 -3.68 -2.95
CA VAL A 139 27.32 -3.40 -3.89
C VAL A 139 26.55 -2.18 -3.41
N VAL A 140 26.39 -1.18 -4.26
CA VAL A 140 25.59 0.02 -3.99
C VAL A 140 24.51 0.13 -5.06
N ILE A 141 23.25 0.11 -4.62
CA ILE A 141 22.09 0.30 -5.52
C ILE A 141 21.70 1.76 -5.52
N SER A 142 21.56 2.36 -6.70
CA SER A 142 21.16 3.76 -6.87
C SER A 142 19.99 3.89 -7.86
N VAL A 143 19.19 4.93 -7.68
CA VAL A 143 18.10 5.32 -8.56
C VAL A 143 18.17 6.84 -8.72
N PRO A 144 18.85 7.37 -9.73
CA PRO A 144 19.14 8.81 -9.83
C PRO A 144 17.93 9.72 -9.60
N ASP A 145 16.75 9.34 -10.14
CA ASP A 145 15.50 10.11 -10.01
C ASP A 145 14.64 9.63 -8.83
N GLY A 146 15.21 8.81 -7.94
CA GLY A 146 14.44 8.09 -6.89
C GLY A 146 13.85 9.01 -5.83
N GLU A 147 14.47 10.15 -5.53
CA GLU A 147 13.95 11.12 -4.58
C GLU A 147 12.67 11.80 -5.11
N GLU A 148 12.69 12.25 -6.36
CA GLU A 148 11.51 12.81 -7.04
C GLU A 148 10.39 11.77 -7.21
N ILE A 149 10.74 10.53 -7.57
CA ILE A 149 9.77 9.43 -7.70
C ILE A 149 9.13 9.14 -6.34
N ALA A 150 9.87 9.19 -5.25
CA ALA A 150 9.37 8.92 -3.91
C ALA A 150 8.25 9.87 -3.47
N GLU A 151 8.24 11.11 -3.94
CA GLU A 151 7.16 12.09 -3.68
C GLU A 151 5.78 11.59 -4.18
N LYS A 152 5.77 10.72 -5.19
CA LYS A 152 4.54 10.12 -5.76
C LYS A 152 4.15 8.80 -5.09
N THR A 153 4.80 8.45 -3.98
CA THR A 153 4.62 7.19 -3.26
C THR A 153 4.26 7.42 -1.79
N LEU A 154 3.99 6.34 -1.07
CA LEU A 154 3.76 6.40 0.38
C LEU A 154 5.06 6.37 1.21
N ASN A 155 6.23 6.42 0.57
CA ASN A 155 7.51 6.24 1.26
C ASN A 155 7.74 7.24 2.39
N GLY A 156 7.47 8.52 2.18
CA GLY A 156 7.61 9.56 3.22
C GLY A 156 6.78 9.24 4.46
N ARG A 157 5.51 8.89 4.29
CA ARG A 157 4.60 8.49 5.37
C ARG A 157 5.10 7.24 6.11
N LEU A 158 5.66 6.28 5.39
CA LEU A 158 6.25 5.07 5.97
C LEU A 158 7.62 5.30 6.63
N GLY A 159 8.13 6.53 6.59
CA GLY A 159 9.44 6.86 7.14
C GLY A 159 10.61 6.38 6.28
N ILE A 160 10.42 6.30 4.97
CA ILE A 160 11.49 6.02 4.01
C ILE A 160 11.87 7.34 3.35
N ILE A 161 13.04 7.87 3.70
CA ILE A 161 13.47 9.23 3.35
C ILE A 161 14.65 9.18 2.37
N GLY A 162 14.68 10.13 1.42
CA GLY A 162 15.79 10.30 0.46
C GLY A 162 15.70 9.41 -0.77
N GLY A 163 14.55 8.76 -1.01
CA GLY A 163 14.36 7.99 -2.22
C GLY A 163 13.30 6.90 -2.15
N ILE A 164 13.32 6.02 -3.16
CA ILE A 164 12.38 4.90 -3.27
C ILE A 164 12.87 3.66 -2.50
N SER A 165 11.97 2.70 -2.34
CA SER A 165 12.29 1.35 -1.86
C SER A 165 12.67 0.44 -3.02
N ILE A 166 13.69 -0.39 -2.82
CA ILE A 166 14.00 -1.52 -3.69
C ILE A 166 13.19 -2.72 -3.18
N LEU A 167 12.13 -3.07 -3.89
CA LEU A 167 11.11 -4.02 -3.45
C LEU A 167 10.68 -4.99 -4.55
N GLY A 168 9.83 -5.95 -4.16
CA GLY A 168 9.23 -6.95 -5.02
C GLY A 168 9.48 -8.37 -4.50
N THR A 169 8.42 -9.12 -4.22
CA THR A 169 8.51 -10.48 -3.66
C THR A 169 8.63 -11.57 -4.71
N ARG A 170 8.19 -11.30 -5.93
CA ARG A 170 8.15 -12.25 -7.05
C ARG A 170 9.19 -11.97 -8.14
N GLY A 171 9.79 -10.76 -8.13
CA GLY A 171 10.64 -10.25 -9.21
C GLY A 171 9.85 -9.68 -10.38
N THR A 172 8.56 -10.03 -10.53
CA THR A 172 7.64 -9.52 -11.55
C THR A 172 6.59 -8.61 -10.96
N VAL A 173 6.12 -7.65 -11.76
CA VAL A 173 4.97 -6.77 -11.47
C VAL A 173 3.75 -7.35 -12.17
N VAL A 174 2.69 -7.60 -11.41
CA VAL A 174 1.36 -7.98 -11.93
C VAL A 174 0.47 -6.74 -11.85
N PRO A 175 -0.01 -6.22 -12.98
CA PRO A 175 -0.82 -5.01 -13.00
C PRO A 175 -2.06 -5.13 -12.11
N PHE A 176 -2.34 -4.06 -11.35
CA PHE A 176 -3.49 -3.96 -10.43
C PHE A 176 -3.56 -5.10 -9.40
N SER A 177 -2.43 -5.50 -8.85
CA SER A 177 -2.33 -6.61 -7.90
C SER A 177 -2.98 -6.29 -6.54
N SER A 178 -4.13 -6.93 -6.26
CA SER A 178 -4.78 -6.85 -4.94
C SER A 178 -3.88 -7.31 -3.81
N SER A 179 -3.04 -8.31 -4.03
CA SER A 179 -2.10 -8.80 -3.00
C SER A 179 -1.01 -7.79 -2.68
N ALA A 180 -0.52 -7.04 -3.67
CA ALA A 180 0.44 -5.96 -3.45
C ALA A 180 -0.20 -4.80 -2.68
N TYR A 181 -1.44 -4.43 -3.03
CA TYR A 181 -2.18 -3.39 -2.31
C TYR A 181 -2.47 -3.80 -0.85
N MET A 182 -2.92 -5.03 -0.62
CA MET A 182 -3.11 -5.55 0.74
C MET A 182 -1.80 -5.58 1.55
N ALA A 183 -0.68 -5.88 0.93
CA ALA A 183 0.63 -5.83 1.59
C ALA A 183 1.00 -4.40 2.01
N SER A 184 0.71 -3.37 1.20
CA SER A 184 0.95 -1.98 1.56
C SER A 184 0.10 -1.52 2.75
N ILE A 185 -1.17 -1.97 2.83
CA ILE A 185 -2.04 -1.72 4.00
C ILE A 185 -1.41 -2.31 5.27
N VAL A 186 -0.93 -3.54 5.23
CA VAL A 186 -0.28 -4.18 6.39
C VAL A 186 0.98 -3.43 6.81
N GLN A 187 1.79 -2.98 5.87
CA GLN A 187 2.98 -2.17 6.16
C GLN A 187 2.60 -0.84 6.83
N ALA A 188 1.60 -0.14 6.32
CA ALA A 188 1.11 1.11 6.90
C ALA A 188 0.61 0.91 8.35
N ILE A 189 -0.18 -0.15 8.61
CA ILE A 189 -0.64 -0.50 9.96
C ILE A 189 0.54 -0.83 10.88
N ASN A 190 1.55 -1.55 10.41
CA ASN A 190 2.73 -1.87 11.20
C ASN A 190 3.50 -0.61 11.58
N VAL A 191 3.78 0.27 10.62
CA VAL A 191 4.47 1.54 10.88
C VAL A 191 3.69 2.39 11.88
N ALA A 192 2.38 2.55 11.70
CA ALA A 192 1.53 3.28 12.63
C ALA A 192 1.59 2.70 14.05
N LYS A 193 1.51 1.36 14.18
CA LYS A 193 1.62 0.68 15.49
C LYS A 193 2.96 0.91 16.17
N GLU A 194 4.05 0.72 15.43
CA GLU A 194 5.42 0.91 15.96
C GLU A 194 5.74 2.39 16.23
N SER A 195 5.04 3.31 15.57
CA SER A 195 5.08 4.77 15.88
C SER A 195 4.22 5.14 17.10
N GLY A 196 3.57 4.18 17.76
CA GLY A 196 2.77 4.42 18.95
C GLY A 196 1.35 4.92 18.69
N CYS A 197 0.84 4.82 17.46
CA CYS A 197 -0.53 5.22 17.16
C CYS A 197 -1.55 4.31 17.85
N GLU A 198 -2.33 4.86 18.76
CA GLU A 198 -3.43 4.17 19.43
C GLU A 198 -4.79 4.37 18.76
N HIS A 199 -4.87 5.29 17.81
CA HIS A 199 -6.04 5.59 17.01
C HIS A 199 -5.66 5.59 15.53
N LEU A 200 -6.25 4.70 14.73
CA LEU A 200 -6.10 4.70 13.28
C LEU A 200 -7.37 5.22 12.60
N VAL A 201 -7.19 5.94 11.51
CA VAL A 201 -8.26 6.41 10.65
C VAL A 201 -8.15 5.72 9.30
N ILE A 202 -9.14 4.92 8.94
CA ILE A 202 -9.15 4.16 7.68
C ILE A 202 -10.07 4.83 6.67
N THR A 203 -9.56 5.00 5.45
CA THR A 203 -10.23 5.72 4.37
C THR A 203 -10.24 4.92 3.08
N THR A 204 -11.17 5.23 2.18
CA THR A 204 -11.34 4.51 0.92
C THR A 204 -10.62 5.14 -0.26
N GLY A 205 -9.89 6.23 -0.05
CA GLY A 205 -9.14 6.93 -1.09
C GLY A 205 -8.82 8.37 -0.71
N GLY A 206 -7.96 9.03 -1.47
CA GLY A 206 -7.37 10.32 -1.12
C GLY A 206 -8.37 11.45 -0.80
N ARG A 207 -9.58 11.47 -1.42
CA ARG A 207 -10.59 12.47 -1.07
C ARG A 207 -11.12 12.27 0.35
N SER A 208 -11.50 11.06 0.73
CA SER A 208 -11.93 10.75 2.10
C SER A 208 -10.80 10.92 3.11
N GLU A 209 -9.57 10.66 2.71
CA GLU A 209 -8.40 10.89 3.54
C GLU A 209 -8.18 12.38 3.83
N LYS A 210 -8.32 13.24 2.83
CA LYS A 210 -8.25 14.69 3.02
C LYS A 210 -9.25 15.19 4.08
N TYR A 211 -10.49 14.70 4.04
CA TYR A 211 -11.50 15.04 5.03
C TYR A 211 -11.20 14.44 6.41
N ALA A 212 -10.67 13.22 6.43
CA ALA A 212 -10.24 12.58 7.65
C ALA A 212 -9.11 13.36 8.37
N MET A 213 -8.11 13.83 7.63
CA MET A 213 -7.03 14.65 8.18
C MET A 213 -7.53 15.98 8.73
N GLN A 214 -8.51 16.59 8.09
CA GLN A 214 -9.17 17.80 8.61
C GLN A 214 -9.97 17.53 9.89
N GLN A 215 -10.61 16.37 10.00
CA GLN A 215 -11.38 15.95 11.18
C GLN A 215 -10.47 15.60 12.38
N TYR A 216 -9.30 15.04 12.12
CA TYR A 216 -8.35 14.56 13.14
C TYR A 216 -6.98 15.24 13.01
N PRO A 217 -6.88 16.58 13.06
CA PRO A 217 -5.63 17.30 12.79
C PRO A 217 -4.53 17.07 13.84
N HIS A 218 -4.87 16.45 14.97
CA HIS A 218 -3.96 16.10 16.05
C HIS A 218 -3.28 14.74 15.87
N LEU A 219 -3.77 13.93 14.92
CA LEU A 219 -3.15 12.63 14.65
C LEU A 219 -1.98 12.77 13.68
N PRO A 220 -0.92 11.98 13.88
CA PRO A 220 0.21 11.97 12.96
C PRO A 220 -0.20 11.32 11.62
N GLU A 221 0.54 11.63 10.56
CA GLU A 221 0.20 11.21 9.19
C GLU A 221 0.11 9.69 9.03
N GLU A 222 0.96 8.93 9.72
CA GLU A 222 0.95 7.47 9.71
C GLU A 222 -0.30 6.84 10.35
N ALA A 223 -1.10 7.59 11.10
CA ALA A 223 -2.37 7.13 11.65
C ALA A 223 -3.47 6.98 10.57
N PHE A 224 -3.28 7.59 9.40
CA PHE A 224 -4.25 7.54 8.30
C PHE A 224 -3.87 6.43 7.33
N ILE A 225 -4.77 5.44 7.19
CA ILE A 225 -4.56 4.25 6.35
C ILE A 225 -5.54 4.28 5.19
N GLU A 226 -5.04 4.37 3.97
CA GLU A 226 -5.85 4.21 2.78
C GLU A 226 -6.10 2.72 2.52
N MET A 227 -7.33 2.27 2.73
CA MET A 227 -7.74 0.85 2.61
C MET A 227 -8.35 0.47 1.26
N GLY A 228 -8.65 1.45 0.40
CA GLY A 228 -9.33 1.22 -0.87
C GLY A 228 -10.67 0.51 -0.68
N ASP A 229 -10.78 -0.68 -1.25
CA ASP A 229 -11.98 -1.53 -1.15
C ASP A 229 -11.84 -2.63 -0.06
N PHE A 230 -10.68 -2.74 0.59
CA PHE A 230 -10.31 -3.85 1.49
C PHE A 230 -10.68 -3.58 2.96
N VAL A 231 -11.91 -3.11 3.22
CA VAL A 231 -12.38 -2.72 4.56
C VAL A 231 -12.18 -3.83 5.58
N GLY A 232 -12.71 -5.03 5.32
CA GLY A 232 -12.64 -6.14 6.25
C GLY A 232 -11.22 -6.65 6.47
N PHE A 233 -10.40 -6.68 5.43
CA PHE A 233 -8.99 -7.05 5.55
C PHE A 233 -8.24 -6.06 6.46
N THR A 234 -8.46 -4.78 6.26
CA THR A 234 -7.84 -3.70 7.05
C THR A 234 -8.26 -3.80 8.51
N LEU A 235 -9.56 -3.91 8.79
CA LEU A 235 -10.12 -4.04 10.14
C LEU A 235 -9.52 -5.25 10.88
N LYS A 236 -9.46 -6.43 10.24
CA LYS A 236 -8.86 -7.63 10.85
C LYS A 236 -7.38 -7.45 11.19
N ASN A 237 -6.62 -6.76 10.34
CA ASN A 237 -5.20 -6.50 10.63
C ASN A 237 -5.03 -5.50 11.77
N ILE A 238 -5.86 -4.46 11.86
CA ILE A 238 -5.89 -3.52 12.98
C ILE A 238 -6.21 -4.24 14.29
N ALA A 239 -7.25 -5.11 14.30
CA ALA A 239 -7.62 -5.90 15.47
C ALA A 239 -6.49 -6.84 15.93
N ARG A 240 -5.83 -7.54 14.99
CA ARG A 240 -4.65 -8.39 15.29
C ARG A 240 -3.50 -7.62 15.93
N LYS A 241 -3.33 -6.35 15.58
CA LYS A 241 -2.32 -5.47 16.18
C LYS A 241 -2.75 -4.86 17.51
N LYS A 242 -3.97 -5.14 17.98
CA LYS A 242 -4.52 -4.62 19.22
C LYS A 242 -4.47 -3.10 19.32
N ILE A 243 -4.79 -2.42 18.22
CA ILE A 243 -4.96 -0.96 18.19
C ILE A 243 -6.27 -0.63 18.92
N PRO A 244 -6.28 0.27 19.92
CA PRO A 244 -7.47 0.47 20.76
C PRO A 244 -8.64 1.13 20.05
N ARG A 245 -8.38 1.96 19.03
CA ARG A 245 -9.42 2.76 18.34
C ARG A 245 -9.23 2.78 16.84
N VAL A 246 -10.34 2.66 16.10
CA VAL A 246 -10.38 2.85 14.65
C VAL A 246 -11.56 3.74 14.26
N SER A 247 -11.30 4.70 13.36
CA SER A 247 -12.34 5.54 12.73
C SER A 247 -12.42 5.20 11.25
N LEU A 248 -13.63 4.91 10.78
CA LEU A 248 -13.93 4.72 9.36
C LEU A 248 -14.41 6.06 8.80
N VAL A 249 -13.73 6.58 7.77
CA VAL A 249 -14.11 7.83 7.11
C VAL A 249 -14.29 7.60 5.62
N GLY A 250 -15.46 7.93 5.10
CA GLY A 250 -15.78 7.67 3.70
C GLY A 250 -17.01 8.39 3.19
N MET A 251 -17.51 7.92 2.05
CA MET A 251 -18.64 8.50 1.33
C MET A 251 -19.71 7.44 1.08
N MET A 252 -20.94 7.88 0.75
CA MET A 252 -22.13 7.06 0.57
C MET A 252 -21.90 5.81 -0.29
N GLY A 253 -21.23 5.92 -1.45
CA GLY A 253 -21.11 4.84 -2.42
C GLY A 253 -20.49 3.54 -1.86
N LYS A 254 -19.44 3.64 -1.04
CA LYS A 254 -18.80 2.49 -0.43
C LYS A 254 -19.38 2.17 0.96
N PHE A 255 -19.74 3.19 1.73
CA PHE A 255 -20.19 3.02 3.11
C PHE A 255 -21.64 2.51 3.21
N SER A 256 -22.49 2.76 2.20
CA SER A 256 -23.78 2.07 2.09
C SER A 256 -23.64 0.54 2.04
N LYS A 257 -22.53 0.03 1.49
CA LYS A 257 -22.21 -1.41 1.49
C LYS A 257 -21.68 -1.87 2.83
N VAL A 258 -20.77 -1.10 3.47
CA VAL A 258 -20.27 -1.40 4.82
C VAL A 258 -21.42 -1.49 5.81
N ALA A 259 -22.39 -0.57 5.72
CA ALA A 259 -23.59 -0.56 6.55
C ALA A 259 -24.50 -1.79 6.38
N GLN A 260 -24.29 -2.56 5.31
CA GLN A 260 -24.97 -3.85 5.05
C GLN A 260 -24.10 -5.06 5.41
N GLY A 261 -22.92 -4.85 6.01
CA GLY A 261 -21.99 -5.93 6.34
C GLY A 261 -21.07 -6.35 5.19
N VAL A 262 -21.09 -5.66 4.06
CA VAL A 262 -20.18 -5.95 2.94
C VAL A 262 -18.81 -5.36 3.22
N MET A 263 -17.84 -6.23 3.49
CA MET A 263 -16.48 -5.85 3.91
C MET A 263 -15.47 -5.77 2.77
N MET A 264 -15.85 -6.12 1.54
CA MET A 264 -15.14 -5.88 0.30
C MET A 264 -16.01 -5.00 -0.59
N VAL A 265 -15.75 -3.69 -0.60
CA VAL A 265 -16.69 -2.69 -1.14
C VAL A 265 -16.49 -2.37 -2.64
N HIS A 266 -15.68 -3.15 -3.34
CA HIS A 266 -15.49 -2.99 -4.78
C HIS A 266 -16.84 -3.06 -5.53
N SER A 267 -16.97 -2.30 -6.62
CA SER A 267 -18.23 -2.22 -7.38
C SER A 267 -18.74 -3.58 -7.89
N LYS A 268 -17.82 -4.51 -8.18
CA LYS A 268 -18.13 -5.88 -8.65
C LYS A 268 -18.39 -6.88 -7.52
N SER A 269 -18.11 -6.55 -6.25
CA SER A 269 -18.24 -7.49 -5.13
C SER A 269 -19.66 -7.64 -4.62
N ALA A 270 -20.39 -6.53 -4.57
CA ALA A 270 -21.80 -6.51 -4.20
C ALA A 270 -22.48 -5.25 -4.78
N PRO A 271 -23.74 -5.35 -5.23
CA PRO A 271 -24.55 -4.19 -5.59
C PRO A 271 -24.88 -3.37 -4.34
N ILE A 272 -25.33 -2.14 -4.56
CA ILE A 272 -25.97 -1.33 -3.53
C ILE A 272 -27.42 -1.84 -3.39
N SER A 273 -27.86 -2.12 -2.16
CA SER A 273 -29.30 -2.37 -1.91
C SER A 273 -30.01 -1.06 -1.59
N PHE A 274 -30.90 -0.66 -2.47
CA PHE A 274 -31.74 0.50 -2.26
C PHE A 274 -32.89 0.17 -1.30
N GLU A 275 -33.31 -1.10 -1.21
CA GLU A 275 -34.27 -1.60 -0.22
C GLU A 275 -33.72 -1.41 1.20
N PHE A 276 -32.44 -1.71 1.43
CA PHE A 276 -31.77 -1.45 2.70
C PHE A 276 -31.77 0.04 3.04
N LEU A 277 -31.41 0.91 2.09
CA LEU A 277 -31.41 2.37 2.30
C LEU A 277 -32.80 2.91 2.57
N ALA A 278 -33.82 2.47 1.82
CA ALA A 278 -35.23 2.81 2.07
C ALA A 278 -35.71 2.32 3.43
N GLY A 279 -35.26 1.12 3.86
CA GLY A 279 -35.57 0.57 5.19
C GLY A 279 -34.98 1.41 6.33
N ILE A 280 -33.74 1.91 6.20
CA ILE A 280 -33.18 2.87 7.17
C ILE A 280 -34.02 4.16 7.15
N ALA A 281 -34.35 4.69 5.98
CA ALA A 281 -35.14 5.90 5.83
C ALA A 281 -36.53 5.78 6.52
N ASN A 282 -37.21 4.64 6.34
CA ASN A 282 -38.45 4.33 7.03
C ASN A 282 -38.31 4.34 8.55
N LYS A 283 -37.31 3.69 9.09
CA LYS A 283 -37.05 3.62 10.55
C LYS A 283 -36.81 4.99 11.20
N VAL A 284 -36.26 5.94 10.45
CA VAL A 284 -36.01 7.30 10.94
C VAL A 284 -37.13 8.28 10.58
N GLY A 285 -38.27 7.77 10.09
CA GLY A 285 -39.50 8.54 9.85
C GLY A 285 -39.48 9.36 8.55
N VAL A 286 -38.67 8.97 7.57
CA VAL A 286 -38.77 9.54 6.21
C VAL A 286 -40.09 9.13 5.57
N ASP A 287 -40.76 10.05 4.89
CA ASP A 287 -42.07 9.79 4.29
C ASP A 287 -42.03 8.76 3.15
N GLU A 288 -43.17 8.13 2.88
CA GLU A 288 -43.25 7.06 1.87
C GLU A 288 -42.96 7.53 0.43
N ALA A 289 -43.15 8.81 0.10
CA ALA A 289 -42.85 9.32 -1.22
C ALA A 289 -41.35 9.32 -1.45
N MET A 290 -40.60 9.83 -0.50
CA MET A 290 -39.13 9.80 -0.53
C MET A 290 -38.58 8.37 -0.49
N GLN A 291 -39.18 7.45 0.29
CA GLN A 291 -38.80 6.05 0.30
C GLN A 291 -38.95 5.40 -1.09
N ARG A 292 -40.02 5.72 -1.83
CA ARG A 292 -40.20 5.24 -3.22
C ARG A 292 -39.16 5.82 -4.17
N GLU A 293 -38.77 7.09 -3.99
CA GLU A 293 -37.69 7.71 -4.78
C GLU A 293 -36.34 7.03 -4.50
N ILE A 294 -36.04 6.69 -3.25
CA ILE A 294 -34.82 5.94 -2.89
C ILE A 294 -34.77 4.61 -3.62
N LEU A 295 -35.89 3.86 -3.69
CA LEU A 295 -35.93 2.57 -4.39
C LEU A 295 -35.69 2.70 -5.92
N GLN A 296 -35.91 3.88 -6.50
CA GLN A 296 -35.67 4.16 -7.91
C GLN A 296 -34.33 4.84 -8.19
N ALA A 297 -33.52 5.10 -7.16
CA ALA A 297 -32.25 5.74 -7.31
C ALA A 297 -31.24 4.85 -8.09
N ASN A 298 -30.34 5.51 -8.80
CA ASN A 298 -29.30 4.81 -9.58
C ASN A 298 -27.98 4.64 -8.80
N THR A 299 -27.73 5.48 -7.80
CA THR A 299 -26.50 5.47 -7.00
C THR A 299 -26.77 5.80 -5.53
N ALA A 300 -25.94 5.29 -4.63
CA ALA A 300 -26.02 5.67 -3.21
C ALA A 300 -25.70 7.16 -2.99
N SER A 301 -24.88 7.77 -3.84
CA SER A 301 -24.62 9.22 -3.79
C SER A 301 -25.87 10.02 -4.04
N GLN A 302 -26.70 9.62 -5.01
CA GLN A 302 -28.01 10.23 -5.28
C GLN A 302 -28.92 10.14 -4.05
N VAL A 303 -28.98 8.98 -3.37
CA VAL A 303 -29.73 8.85 -2.11
C VAL A 303 -29.19 9.79 -1.04
N GLY A 304 -27.87 9.94 -0.95
CA GLY A 304 -27.25 10.90 -0.04
C GLY A 304 -27.62 12.36 -0.33
N GLU A 305 -27.76 12.72 -1.60
CA GLU A 305 -28.22 14.06 -2.02
C GLU A 305 -29.72 14.28 -1.70
N MET A 306 -30.56 13.28 -1.99
CA MET A 306 -32.02 13.32 -1.69
C MET A 306 -32.28 13.52 -0.20
N LEU A 307 -31.47 12.92 0.66
CA LEU A 307 -31.60 12.95 2.12
C LEU A 307 -30.68 13.98 2.78
N GLN A 308 -30.03 14.86 2.03
CA GLN A 308 -29.14 15.88 2.59
C GLN A 308 -29.88 16.70 3.67
N GLY A 309 -29.26 16.83 4.85
CA GLY A 309 -29.84 17.45 6.03
C GLY A 309 -30.65 16.51 6.94
N ASN A 310 -30.90 15.26 6.54
CA ASN A 310 -31.49 14.25 7.42
C ASN A 310 -30.43 13.59 8.31
N GLU A 311 -30.06 14.23 9.40
CA GLU A 311 -29.02 13.75 10.33
C GLU A 311 -29.36 12.36 10.89
N ALA A 312 -30.64 12.06 11.14
CA ALA A 312 -31.06 10.77 11.70
C ALA A 312 -30.76 9.61 10.75
N PHE A 313 -30.99 9.80 9.44
CA PHE A 313 -30.67 8.79 8.42
C PHE A 313 -29.17 8.49 8.37
N PHE A 314 -28.35 9.52 8.29
CA PHE A 314 -26.89 9.33 8.20
C PHE A 314 -26.28 8.81 9.51
N ALA A 315 -26.81 9.22 10.67
CA ALA A 315 -26.41 8.66 11.95
C ALA A 315 -26.75 7.16 12.03
N ALA A 316 -27.94 6.75 11.60
CA ALA A 316 -28.33 5.34 11.53
C ALA A 316 -27.43 4.54 10.58
N LEU A 317 -27.10 5.09 9.41
CA LEU A 317 -26.18 4.46 8.46
C LEU A 317 -24.77 4.28 9.07
N CYS A 318 -24.24 5.32 9.73
CA CYS A 318 -22.95 5.26 10.43
C CYS A 318 -22.97 4.24 11.57
N LYS A 319 -24.07 4.14 12.34
CA LYS A 319 -24.24 3.11 13.39
C LYS A 319 -24.13 1.70 12.82
N ASN A 320 -24.80 1.43 11.68
CA ASN A 320 -24.68 0.13 11.00
C ASN A 320 -23.24 -0.16 10.57
N CYS A 321 -22.52 0.83 10.04
CA CYS A 321 -21.08 0.65 9.71
C CYS A 321 -20.24 0.26 10.92
N CYS A 322 -20.44 0.93 12.08
CA CYS A 322 -19.72 0.59 13.32
C CYS A 322 -20.03 -0.82 13.78
N TYR A 323 -21.32 -1.21 13.77
CA TYR A 323 -21.73 -2.56 14.17
C TYR A 323 -21.08 -3.66 13.33
N TYR A 324 -21.22 -3.56 12.02
CA TYR A 324 -20.64 -4.58 11.16
C TYR A 324 -19.10 -4.58 11.19
N ALA A 325 -18.46 -3.44 11.44
CA ALA A 325 -17.03 -3.38 11.65
C ALA A 325 -16.62 -4.12 12.94
N LEU A 326 -17.32 -3.89 14.07
CA LEU A 326 -17.09 -4.56 15.34
C LEU A 326 -17.29 -6.08 15.23
N ASN A 327 -18.43 -6.50 14.66
CA ASN A 327 -18.72 -7.92 14.44
C ASN A 327 -17.67 -8.60 13.56
N HIS A 328 -17.21 -7.92 12.52
CA HIS A 328 -16.18 -8.44 11.62
C HIS A 328 -14.83 -8.62 12.31
N MET A 329 -14.48 -7.73 13.24
CA MET A 329 -13.25 -7.80 14.03
C MET A 329 -13.35 -8.76 15.21
N ASN A 330 -14.56 -8.99 15.72
CA ASN A 330 -14.83 -9.76 16.93
C ASN A 330 -13.99 -9.29 18.15
N THR A 331 -14.10 -7.99 18.46
CA THR A 331 -13.28 -7.31 19.48
C THR A 331 -14.06 -6.16 20.12
N ASP A 332 -13.65 -5.74 21.32
CA ASP A 332 -14.23 -4.61 22.06
C ASP A 332 -13.54 -3.27 21.74
N MET A 333 -12.94 -3.14 20.55
CA MET A 333 -12.33 -1.90 20.09
C MET A 333 -13.32 -0.74 20.05
N LYS A 334 -12.80 0.47 20.23
CA LYS A 334 -13.57 1.69 19.93
C LYS A 334 -13.64 1.91 18.43
N VAL A 335 -14.86 1.91 17.88
CA VAL A 335 -15.11 2.15 16.46
C VAL A 335 -15.95 3.40 16.28
N SER A 336 -15.57 4.26 15.36
CA SER A 336 -16.40 5.37 14.91
C SER A 336 -16.50 5.37 13.38
N THR A 337 -17.59 5.94 12.87
CA THR A 337 -17.78 6.12 11.42
C THR A 337 -18.21 7.55 11.15
N THR A 338 -17.65 8.17 10.12
CA THR A 338 -18.05 9.48 9.62
C THR A 338 -18.27 9.41 8.11
N LEU A 339 -19.41 9.92 7.66
CA LEU A 339 -19.77 10.03 6.26
C LEU A 339 -19.64 11.47 5.78
N TYR A 340 -19.02 11.64 4.63
CA TYR A 340 -18.90 12.92 3.94
C TYR A 340 -19.62 12.92 2.59
N ALA A 341 -20.16 14.06 2.23
CA ALA A 341 -20.59 14.36 0.87
C ALA A 341 -19.39 14.62 -0.05
N MET A 342 -19.63 14.64 -1.36
CA MET A 342 -18.56 14.88 -2.35
C MET A 342 -17.92 16.27 -2.23
N ASN A 343 -18.67 17.27 -1.73
CA ASN A 343 -18.20 18.63 -1.49
C ASN A 343 -17.46 18.81 -0.16
N GLY A 344 -17.45 17.78 0.71
CA GLY A 344 -16.76 17.79 2.00
C GLY A 344 -17.65 18.11 3.20
N ASP A 345 -18.95 18.30 3.01
CA ASP A 345 -19.90 18.44 4.12
C ASP A 345 -20.00 17.11 4.89
N CYS A 346 -19.95 17.18 6.22
CA CYS A 346 -20.20 16.03 7.06
C CYS A 346 -21.71 15.71 7.04
N LEU A 347 -22.06 14.56 6.50
CA LEU A 347 -23.44 14.08 6.43
C LEU A 347 -23.92 13.47 7.76
N GLY A 348 -23.04 12.76 8.44
CA GLY A 348 -23.36 12.14 9.73
C GLY A 348 -22.19 11.36 10.31
N LYS A 349 -22.31 11.05 11.60
CA LYS A 349 -21.30 10.30 12.35
C LYS A 349 -21.96 9.41 13.41
N ALA A 350 -21.24 8.35 13.80
CA ALA A 350 -21.57 7.55 14.96
C ALA A 350 -20.26 7.10 15.65
N GLU A 351 -20.30 7.02 16.96
CA GLU A 351 -19.19 6.54 17.81
C GLU A 351 -19.69 5.53 18.83
N ASN A 352 -18.81 4.63 19.25
CA ASN A 352 -18.95 3.71 20.37
C ASN A 352 -20.40 3.19 20.55
N ILE A 353 -20.71 2.16 19.80
CA ILE A 353 -21.98 1.50 20.00
C ILE A 353 -21.72 0.38 21.01
N ASP A 354 -21.95 0.66 22.29
CA ASP A 354 -22.22 -0.39 23.26
C ASP A 354 -23.42 -1.16 22.73
N LYS A 355 -23.28 -2.46 22.54
CA LYS A 355 -24.27 -3.43 22.04
C LYS A 355 -25.59 -2.78 21.65
N LEU A 356 -25.82 -2.61 20.36
CA LEU A 356 -27.11 -2.13 19.88
C LEU A 356 -28.18 -3.13 20.33
N ASP A 357 -29.27 -2.65 20.87
CA ASP A 357 -30.46 -3.45 21.12
C ASP A 357 -30.89 -4.12 19.81
N GLU A 358 -31.33 -5.39 19.86
CA GLU A 358 -31.69 -6.17 18.67
C GLU A 358 -32.76 -5.47 17.80
N ASP A 359 -33.52 -4.56 18.37
CA ASP A 359 -34.57 -3.77 17.70
C ASP A 359 -34.01 -2.60 16.87
N ASP A 360 -32.75 -2.19 17.03
CA ASP A 360 -32.11 -1.11 16.28
C ASP A 360 -31.61 -1.55 14.88
N TRP A 361 -31.76 -2.83 14.52
CA TRP A 361 -31.18 -3.39 13.30
C TRP A 361 -32.18 -3.51 12.16
N TYR A 362 -31.76 -3.10 10.98
CA TYR A 362 -32.36 -3.58 9.74
C TYR A 362 -31.69 -4.91 9.36
N ARG A 363 -32.39 -6.02 9.61
CA ARG A 363 -32.08 -7.32 8.99
C ARG A 363 -32.80 -7.31 7.63
N GLY A 364 -32.00 -7.10 6.52
CA GLY A 364 -32.51 -7.26 5.17
C GLY A 364 -32.76 -8.73 4.85
#